data_5bd1222185b1209cfb3ba42b8965d428
#
_entry.id   5bd1222185b1209cfb3ba42b8965d428
#
_cell.length_a   1.000
_cell.length_b   1.000
_cell.length_c   1.000
_cell.angle_alpha   90.00
_cell.angle_beta   90.00
_cell.angle_gamma   90.00
#
_symmetry.space_group_name_H-M   'P 1'
#
loop_
_entity.id
_entity.type
_entity.pdbx_description
1 polymer ?
#
loop_
_entity_poly.entity_id
_entity_poly.type
_entity_poly.pdbx_seq_one_letter_code
_entity_poly.pdbx_strand_id
1 'polypeptide(L)'
;MPRAGIIYEVDTAAEHNAILKLMMIIGAGRFFKSAEFSPDLRDTYDFYFIGGPVRDNAIDIRITEFVSAHRGWLSTKRVALFAFCPPGARAERSLQLLAKILGTAVIAKETITVAPEQLDLTELAAIGLRIKTLKDDGYVKLPPEEVKAHVEKFLNSHKYCTLCTAYGNRVRGTTVTYTYHDGHMYIVCEGSTKFANLILNDNVCIALSAPYKGGGLPAGIQLTGTVTILDPVSNEYRRMMEIKGSDYQRLTSLPWILWGLDVKIDKAEFWWSQWSEMGVGPKQEYCFV
;
A
#
# COMPACT_ATOMS: atom_id res chain seq x y z
N MET A 1 -11.33 -8.43 -3.19
CA MET A 1 -10.20 -7.61 -3.69
C MET A 1 -10.35 -7.38 -5.16
N PRO A 2 -10.28 -6.13 -5.70
CA PRO A 2 -10.19 -5.95 -7.13
C PRO A 2 -9.00 -6.73 -7.63
N ARG A 3 -9.28 -7.59 -8.59
CA ARG A 3 -8.27 -8.42 -9.22
C ARG A 3 -7.76 -7.73 -10.47
N ALA A 4 -6.46 -7.74 -10.67
CA ALA A 4 -5.84 -7.20 -11.87
C ALA A 4 -5.62 -8.31 -12.91
N GLY A 5 -6.10 -8.08 -14.13
CA GLY A 5 -5.66 -8.81 -15.33
C GLY A 5 -4.53 -8.00 -15.99
N ILE A 6 -3.34 -8.56 -16.07
CA ILE A 6 -2.21 -7.91 -16.73
C ILE A 6 -2.00 -8.57 -18.07
N ILE A 7 -2.23 -7.82 -19.15
CA ILE A 7 -2.05 -8.29 -20.53
C ILE A 7 -0.78 -7.64 -21.06
N TYR A 8 0.20 -8.45 -21.42
CA TYR A 8 1.50 -7.93 -21.74
C TYR A 8 2.21 -8.67 -22.89
N GLU A 9 3.08 -7.95 -23.58
CA GLU A 9 4.09 -8.51 -24.45
C GLU A 9 5.47 -8.06 -23.99
N VAL A 10 6.48 -8.88 -24.21
CA VAL A 10 7.90 -8.58 -23.93
C VAL A 10 8.77 -9.29 -24.95
N ASP A 11 9.87 -8.66 -25.34
CA ASP A 11 10.86 -9.18 -26.25
C ASP A 11 12.19 -9.49 -25.55
N THR A 12 12.42 -8.87 -24.37
CA THR A 12 13.68 -8.97 -23.65
C THR A 12 13.49 -9.52 -22.23
N ALA A 13 14.55 -10.08 -21.67
CA ALA A 13 14.58 -10.52 -20.28
C ALA A 13 14.40 -9.34 -19.29
N ALA A 14 14.87 -8.15 -19.64
CA ALA A 14 14.72 -6.96 -18.81
C ALA A 14 13.25 -6.51 -18.73
N GLU A 15 12.52 -6.49 -19.85
CA GLU A 15 11.08 -6.22 -19.88
C GLU A 15 10.29 -7.27 -19.09
N HIS A 16 10.66 -8.55 -19.24
CA HIS A 16 10.03 -9.62 -18.44
C HIS A 16 10.26 -9.44 -16.95
N ASN A 17 11.48 -9.09 -16.53
CA ASN A 17 11.79 -8.82 -15.13
C ASN A 17 11.01 -7.59 -14.60
N ALA A 18 10.86 -6.54 -15.42
CA ALA A 18 10.07 -5.37 -15.05
C ALA A 18 8.61 -5.72 -14.79
N ILE A 19 7.96 -6.49 -15.67
CA ILE A 19 6.56 -6.88 -15.47
C ILE A 19 6.37 -7.76 -14.23
N LEU A 20 7.30 -8.68 -13.94
CA LEU A 20 7.25 -9.49 -12.73
C LEU A 20 7.32 -8.64 -11.46
N LYS A 21 8.21 -7.63 -11.43
CA LYS A 21 8.32 -6.70 -10.29
C LYS A 21 7.08 -5.84 -10.11
N LEU A 22 6.52 -5.33 -11.21
CA LEU A 22 5.25 -4.58 -11.16
C LEU A 22 4.13 -5.44 -10.60
N MET A 23 4.02 -6.71 -11.01
CA MET A 23 3.02 -7.61 -10.47
C MET A 23 3.14 -7.85 -8.97
N MET A 24 4.36 -7.98 -8.45
CA MET A 24 4.60 -8.12 -7.01
C MET A 24 4.02 -6.93 -6.24
N ILE A 25 4.11 -5.71 -6.81
CA ILE A 25 3.64 -4.48 -6.17
C ILE A 25 2.12 -4.31 -6.36
N ILE A 26 1.62 -4.49 -7.57
CA ILE A 26 0.19 -4.35 -7.90
C ILE A 26 -0.64 -5.37 -7.12
N GLY A 27 -0.10 -6.57 -6.92
CA GLY A 27 -0.72 -7.66 -6.14
C GLY A 27 -2.05 -8.14 -6.74
N ALA A 28 -2.70 -9.05 -6.07
CA ALA A 28 -4.01 -9.65 -6.37
C ALA A 28 -4.39 -9.67 -7.86
N GLY A 29 -3.75 -10.55 -8.66
CA GLY A 29 -4.04 -10.64 -10.09
C GLY A 29 -3.30 -11.76 -10.80
N ARG A 30 -3.47 -11.81 -12.10
CA ARG A 30 -2.75 -12.71 -13.01
C ARG A 30 -2.25 -11.94 -14.23
N PHE A 31 -1.20 -12.46 -14.86
CA PHE A 31 -0.65 -11.93 -16.10
C PHE A 31 -0.80 -12.95 -17.23
N PHE A 32 -0.96 -12.43 -18.43
CA PHE A 32 -1.19 -13.20 -19.63
C PHE A 32 -0.46 -12.56 -20.81
N LYS A 33 0.13 -13.36 -21.66
CA LYS A 33 0.41 -12.91 -23.02
C LYS A 33 -0.92 -12.63 -23.72
N SER A 34 -0.94 -11.67 -24.64
CA SER A 34 -2.18 -11.32 -25.36
C SER A 34 -2.88 -12.52 -26.00
N ALA A 35 -2.11 -13.45 -26.58
CA ALA A 35 -2.63 -14.66 -27.19
C ALA A 35 -3.11 -15.73 -26.19
N GLU A 36 -2.70 -15.66 -24.92
CA GLU A 36 -3.06 -16.63 -23.87
C GLU A 36 -4.31 -16.23 -23.08
N PHE A 37 -4.77 -15.00 -23.23
CA PHE A 37 -5.92 -14.51 -22.49
C PHE A 37 -7.23 -15.10 -23.06
N SER A 38 -7.94 -15.86 -22.22
CA SER A 38 -9.29 -16.34 -22.58
C SER A 38 -10.34 -15.26 -22.25
N PRO A 39 -11.21 -14.88 -23.22
CA PRO A 39 -12.31 -13.94 -22.98
C PRO A 39 -13.26 -14.36 -21.87
N ASP A 40 -13.36 -15.64 -21.53
CA ASP A 40 -14.17 -16.14 -20.41
C ASP A 40 -13.69 -15.63 -19.05
N LEU A 41 -12.44 -15.18 -18.97
CA LEU A 41 -11.84 -14.60 -17.76
C LEU A 41 -12.12 -13.10 -17.59
N ARG A 42 -12.76 -12.44 -18.57
CA ARG A 42 -12.98 -10.98 -18.61
C ARG A 42 -13.67 -10.43 -17.37
N ASP A 43 -14.58 -11.20 -16.75
CA ASP A 43 -15.33 -10.77 -15.57
C ASP A 43 -14.67 -11.23 -14.25
N THR A 44 -13.56 -11.96 -14.34
CA THR A 44 -12.72 -12.32 -13.19
C THR A 44 -11.92 -11.13 -12.67
N TYR A 45 -11.66 -10.15 -13.55
CA TYR A 45 -10.82 -8.99 -13.23
C TYR A 45 -11.61 -7.69 -13.33
N ASP A 46 -11.39 -6.81 -12.35
CA ASP A 46 -12.06 -5.51 -12.25
C ASP A 46 -11.21 -4.40 -12.88
N PHE A 47 -9.91 -4.65 -12.97
CA PHE A 47 -8.91 -3.72 -13.44
C PHE A 47 -7.96 -4.42 -14.42
N TYR A 48 -7.60 -3.73 -15.50
CA TYR A 48 -6.65 -4.24 -16.48
C TYR A 48 -5.44 -3.33 -16.61
N PHE A 49 -4.25 -3.92 -16.66
CA PHE A 49 -2.99 -3.24 -16.95
C PHE A 49 -2.41 -3.83 -18.23
N ILE A 50 -2.46 -3.05 -19.32
CA ILE A 50 -2.25 -3.57 -20.69
C ILE A 50 -1.10 -2.82 -21.34
N GLY A 51 -0.13 -3.54 -21.92
CA GLY A 51 0.96 -2.92 -22.65
C GLY A 51 2.05 -3.87 -23.10
N GLY A 52 3.08 -3.28 -23.68
CA GLY A 52 4.19 -4.04 -24.26
C GLY A 52 5.32 -3.12 -24.74
N PRO A 53 6.30 -3.69 -25.46
CA PRO A 53 7.45 -2.93 -25.95
C PRO A 53 7.06 -1.93 -27.05
N VAL A 54 7.80 -0.83 -27.08
CA VAL A 54 7.76 0.14 -28.16
C VAL A 54 9.00 -0.03 -29.04
N ARG A 55 8.78 -0.24 -30.34
CA ARG A 55 9.82 -0.32 -31.37
C ARG A 55 9.44 0.65 -32.48
N ASP A 56 10.40 1.39 -32.99
CA ASP A 56 10.18 2.38 -34.06
C ASP A 56 9.01 3.34 -33.78
N ASN A 57 8.90 3.80 -32.52
CA ASN A 57 7.83 4.64 -31.99
C ASN A 57 6.41 4.03 -32.06
N ALA A 58 6.28 2.75 -32.29
CA ALA A 58 5.00 2.01 -32.25
C ALA A 58 5.01 0.99 -31.12
N ILE A 59 3.90 0.88 -30.40
CA ILE A 59 3.70 -0.21 -29.44
C ILE A 59 3.50 -1.53 -30.21
N ASP A 60 3.89 -2.63 -29.58
CA ASP A 60 3.76 -3.96 -30.18
C ASP A 60 2.37 -4.19 -30.80
N ILE A 61 2.38 -4.69 -32.04
CA ILE A 61 1.16 -4.90 -32.82
C ILE A 61 0.19 -5.86 -32.11
N ARG A 62 0.70 -6.88 -31.41
CA ARG A 62 -0.11 -7.86 -30.66
C ARG A 62 -0.97 -7.18 -29.60
N ILE A 63 -0.44 -6.14 -28.94
CA ILE A 63 -1.19 -5.33 -27.96
C ILE A 63 -2.27 -4.51 -28.66
N THR A 64 -1.97 -3.90 -29.81
CA THR A 64 -2.93 -3.11 -30.57
C THR A 64 -4.08 -3.97 -31.09
N GLU A 65 -3.77 -5.14 -31.62
CA GLU A 65 -4.75 -6.12 -32.08
C GLU A 65 -5.63 -6.63 -30.93
N PHE A 66 -5.02 -6.99 -29.80
CA PHE A 66 -5.74 -7.40 -28.59
C PHE A 66 -6.74 -6.33 -28.12
N VAL A 67 -6.27 -5.10 -27.98
CA VAL A 67 -7.12 -3.98 -27.53
C VAL A 67 -8.26 -3.72 -28.53
N SER A 68 -7.98 -3.78 -29.82
CA SER A 68 -8.97 -3.56 -30.88
C SER A 68 -10.03 -4.66 -30.90
N ALA A 69 -9.59 -5.94 -30.85
CA ALA A 69 -10.49 -7.09 -30.85
C ALA A 69 -11.38 -7.15 -29.59
N HIS A 70 -10.88 -6.67 -28.48
CA HIS A 70 -11.57 -6.74 -27.19
C HIS A 70 -12.15 -5.41 -26.71
N ARG A 71 -12.18 -4.38 -27.59
CA ARG A 71 -12.69 -3.04 -27.29
C ARG A 71 -14.05 -3.06 -26.57
N GLY A 72 -14.96 -3.92 -27.02
CA GLY A 72 -16.36 -3.92 -26.55
C GLY A 72 -16.44 -4.09 -25.02
N TRP A 73 -15.77 -5.07 -24.46
CA TRP A 73 -15.81 -5.32 -23.03
C TRP A 73 -14.73 -4.52 -22.26
N LEU A 74 -13.55 -4.27 -22.86
CA LEU A 74 -12.51 -3.47 -22.22
C LEU A 74 -12.98 -2.05 -21.92
N SER A 75 -13.84 -1.48 -22.80
CA SER A 75 -14.42 -0.14 -22.58
C SER A 75 -15.35 -0.06 -21.36
N THR A 76 -15.75 -1.17 -20.79
CA THR A 76 -16.57 -1.23 -19.56
C THR A 76 -15.75 -1.47 -18.30
N LYS A 77 -14.44 -1.65 -18.43
CA LYS A 77 -13.51 -1.93 -17.33
C LYS A 77 -12.63 -0.72 -17.02
N ARG A 78 -11.96 -0.75 -15.88
CA ARG A 78 -10.92 0.23 -15.56
C ARG A 78 -9.59 -0.25 -16.14
N VAL A 79 -8.98 0.53 -17.02
CA VAL A 79 -7.78 0.14 -17.75
C VAL A 79 -6.66 1.15 -17.50
N ALA A 80 -5.48 0.66 -17.13
CA ALA A 80 -4.24 1.41 -17.24
C ALA A 80 -3.40 0.85 -18.38
N LEU A 81 -2.77 1.72 -19.14
CA LEU A 81 -1.90 1.34 -20.25
C LEU A 81 -0.44 1.55 -19.87
N PHE A 82 0.45 0.71 -20.40
CA PHE A 82 1.88 0.91 -20.24
C PHE A 82 2.65 0.64 -21.54
N ALA A 83 3.86 1.19 -21.61
CA ALA A 83 4.78 0.92 -22.68
C ALA A 83 6.19 0.72 -22.15
N PHE A 84 6.87 -0.34 -22.54
CA PHE A 84 8.30 -0.49 -22.34
C PHE A 84 9.06 0.26 -23.41
N CYS A 85 9.88 1.23 -23.01
CA CYS A 85 10.65 2.06 -23.90
C CYS A 85 12.15 1.92 -23.65
N PRO A 86 12.98 1.75 -24.68
CA PRO A 86 14.41 1.98 -24.55
C PRO A 86 14.67 3.45 -24.18
N PRO A 87 15.82 3.76 -23.54
CA PRO A 87 16.18 5.12 -23.22
C PRO A 87 16.09 6.05 -24.44
N GLY A 88 15.40 7.19 -24.29
CA GLY A 88 15.21 8.18 -25.36
C GLY A 88 14.05 7.91 -26.33
N ALA A 89 13.42 6.76 -26.28
CA ALA A 89 12.21 6.49 -27.06
C ALA A 89 10.97 7.13 -26.42
N ARG A 90 9.94 7.37 -27.25
CA ARG A 90 8.69 8.01 -26.83
C ARG A 90 7.50 7.09 -27.07
N ALA A 91 6.68 6.91 -26.05
CA ALA A 91 5.48 6.05 -26.10
C ALA A 91 4.16 6.85 -26.16
N GLU A 92 4.18 8.16 -25.92
CA GLU A 92 2.97 8.94 -25.69
C GLU A 92 1.97 8.81 -26.84
N ARG A 93 2.47 8.85 -28.10
CA ARG A 93 1.61 8.72 -29.30
C ARG A 93 0.92 7.36 -29.36
N SER A 94 1.67 6.30 -29.09
CA SER A 94 1.15 4.91 -29.12
C SER A 94 0.14 4.69 -28.00
N LEU A 95 0.44 5.13 -26.77
CA LEU A 95 -0.47 5.05 -25.64
C LEU A 95 -1.74 5.89 -25.85
N GLN A 96 -1.62 7.06 -26.54
CA GLN A 96 -2.78 7.87 -26.91
C GLN A 96 -3.67 7.19 -27.95
N LEU A 97 -3.09 6.46 -28.92
CA LEU A 97 -3.86 5.69 -29.89
C LEU A 97 -4.67 4.58 -29.21
N LEU A 98 -4.06 3.81 -28.33
CA LEU A 98 -4.77 2.80 -27.53
C LEU A 98 -5.86 3.44 -26.65
N ALA A 99 -5.56 4.58 -26.02
CA ALA A 99 -6.55 5.28 -25.21
C ALA A 99 -7.74 5.79 -26.05
N LYS A 100 -7.54 6.22 -27.29
CA LYS A 100 -8.66 6.57 -28.18
C LYS A 100 -9.56 5.39 -28.51
N ILE A 101 -9.01 4.17 -28.63
CA ILE A 101 -9.79 2.95 -28.87
C ILE A 101 -10.69 2.63 -27.67
N LEU A 102 -10.18 2.79 -26.44
CA LEU A 102 -10.85 2.40 -25.21
C LEU A 102 -11.66 3.54 -24.54
N GLY A 103 -11.42 4.79 -24.95
CA GLY A 103 -12.15 5.96 -24.44
C GLY A 103 -11.94 6.20 -22.95
N THR A 104 -13.01 6.46 -22.22
CA THR A 104 -13.00 6.77 -20.78
C THR A 104 -12.62 5.61 -19.88
N ALA A 105 -12.50 4.40 -20.39
CA ALA A 105 -12.01 3.24 -19.66
C ALA A 105 -10.54 3.41 -19.21
N VAL A 106 -9.74 4.19 -19.97
CA VAL A 106 -8.32 4.41 -19.68
C VAL A 106 -8.17 5.45 -18.57
N ILE A 107 -7.70 5.00 -17.41
CA ILE A 107 -7.52 5.83 -16.22
C ILE A 107 -6.05 6.21 -15.96
N ALA A 108 -5.10 5.54 -16.59
CA ALA A 108 -3.67 5.88 -16.51
C ALA A 108 -2.91 5.42 -17.75
N LYS A 109 -1.77 6.08 -18.00
CA LYS A 109 -0.79 5.72 -19.03
C LYS A 109 0.60 5.86 -18.44
N GLU A 110 1.38 4.77 -18.48
CA GLU A 110 2.72 4.73 -17.91
C GLU A 110 3.76 4.40 -19.00
N THR A 111 4.85 5.11 -18.99
CA THR A 111 6.03 4.77 -19.78
C THR A 111 7.09 4.22 -18.84
N ILE A 112 7.59 3.04 -19.13
CA ILE A 112 8.57 2.33 -18.32
C ILE A 112 9.86 2.25 -19.09
N THR A 113 10.89 2.95 -18.62
CA THR A 113 12.20 2.93 -19.25
C THR A 113 12.91 1.62 -18.94
N VAL A 114 13.26 0.87 -19.98
CA VAL A 114 13.97 -0.40 -19.88
C VAL A 114 15.25 -0.34 -20.67
N ALA A 115 16.38 -0.26 -19.99
CA ALA A 115 17.70 -0.43 -20.58
C ALA A 115 18.11 -1.92 -20.56
N PRO A 116 18.93 -2.40 -21.53
CA PRO A 116 19.30 -3.81 -21.66
C PRO A 116 19.91 -4.41 -20.39
N GLU A 117 20.67 -3.63 -19.64
CA GLU A 117 21.42 -4.11 -18.47
C GLU A 117 20.99 -3.50 -17.14
N GLN A 118 20.07 -2.52 -17.16
CA GLN A 118 19.70 -1.80 -15.92
C GLN A 118 18.23 -1.39 -15.93
N LEU A 119 17.49 -1.83 -14.89
CA LEU A 119 16.17 -1.32 -14.55
C LEU A 119 16.29 -0.25 -13.45
N ASP A 120 15.67 0.89 -13.63
CA ASP A 120 15.46 1.81 -12.52
C ASP A 120 14.39 1.26 -11.59
N LEU A 121 14.84 0.63 -10.51
CA LEU A 121 13.94 0.03 -9.52
C LEU A 121 13.14 1.07 -8.75
N THR A 122 13.63 2.29 -8.63
CA THR A 122 12.93 3.39 -7.94
C THR A 122 11.75 3.86 -8.77
N GLU A 123 11.97 4.12 -10.08
CA GLU A 123 10.91 4.46 -11.02
C GLU A 123 9.87 3.34 -11.09
N LEU A 124 10.32 2.10 -11.23
CA LEU A 124 9.44 0.92 -11.34
C LEU A 124 8.57 0.74 -10.09
N ALA A 125 9.15 0.92 -8.89
CA ALA A 125 8.41 0.87 -7.64
C ALA A 125 7.36 1.98 -7.55
N ALA A 126 7.70 3.20 -7.95
CA ALA A 126 6.77 4.33 -7.96
C ALA A 126 5.60 4.09 -8.93
N ILE A 127 5.87 3.57 -10.14
CA ILE A 127 4.82 3.18 -11.10
C ILE A 127 3.93 2.08 -10.50
N GLY A 128 4.53 1.03 -9.96
CA GLY A 128 3.79 -0.08 -9.34
C GLY A 128 2.85 0.38 -8.23
N LEU A 129 3.30 1.30 -7.36
CA LEU A 129 2.48 1.88 -6.28
C LEU A 129 1.34 2.73 -6.83
N ARG A 130 1.55 3.57 -7.87
CA ARG A 130 0.48 4.34 -8.51
C ARG A 130 -0.58 3.42 -9.10
N ILE A 131 -0.17 2.41 -9.85
CA ILE A 131 -1.10 1.44 -10.47
C ILE A 131 -1.84 0.64 -9.40
N LYS A 132 -1.16 0.24 -8.32
CA LYS A 132 -1.81 -0.41 -7.17
C LYS A 132 -2.89 0.49 -6.56
N THR A 133 -2.60 1.75 -6.32
CA THR A 133 -3.56 2.73 -5.78
C THR A 133 -4.76 2.85 -6.71
N LEU A 134 -4.53 3.05 -8.01
CA LEU A 134 -5.61 3.12 -9.00
C LEU A 134 -6.47 1.85 -9.03
N LYS A 135 -5.85 0.68 -8.96
CA LYS A 135 -6.59 -0.59 -8.86
C LYS A 135 -7.44 -0.63 -7.58
N ASP A 136 -6.84 -0.30 -6.44
CA ASP A 136 -7.49 -0.38 -5.13
C ASP A 136 -8.59 0.69 -4.95
N ASP A 137 -8.52 1.82 -5.63
CA ASP A 137 -9.58 2.84 -5.67
C ASP A 137 -10.90 2.37 -6.34
N GLY A 138 -10.88 1.22 -7.00
CA GLY A 138 -12.09 0.58 -7.52
C GLY A 138 -12.98 -0.06 -6.46
N TYR A 139 -12.57 -0.08 -5.21
CA TYR A 139 -13.40 -0.60 -4.11
C TYR A 139 -14.53 0.33 -3.71
N VAL A 140 -15.65 -0.26 -3.30
CA VAL A 140 -16.65 0.45 -2.51
C VAL A 140 -16.01 0.78 -1.16
N LYS A 141 -15.95 2.07 -0.85
CA LYS A 141 -15.41 2.58 0.43
C LYS A 141 -16.57 2.87 1.37
N LEU A 142 -16.37 2.59 2.66
CA LEU A 142 -17.25 3.06 3.72
C LEU A 142 -17.10 4.58 3.91
N PRO A 143 -18.14 5.25 4.44
CA PRO A 143 -18.00 6.62 4.91
C PRO A 143 -16.82 6.75 5.89
N PRO A 144 -16.02 7.84 5.82
CA PRO A 144 -14.83 8.00 6.66
C PRO A 144 -15.10 7.83 8.17
N GLU A 145 -16.25 8.33 8.65
CA GLU A 145 -16.62 8.24 10.07
C GLU A 145 -16.91 6.80 10.51
N GLU A 146 -17.45 5.96 9.61
CA GLU A 146 -17.65 4.54 9.89
C GLU A 146 -16.31 3.81 9.94
N VAL A 147 -15.38 4.12 9.01
CA VAL A 147 -14.02 3.57 9.04
C VAL A 147 -13.32 3.96 10.33
N LYS A 148 -13.42 5.24 10.74
CA LYS A 148 -12.87 5.74 12.00
C LYS A 148 -13.38 4.94 13.19
N ALA A 149 -14.69 4.78 13.30
CA ALA A 149 -15.31 4.04 14.40
C ALA A 149 -14.80 2.58 14.48
N HIS A 150 -14.64 1.91 13.34
CA HIS A 150 -14.07 0.56 13.28
C HIS A 150 -12.60 0.54 13.68
N VAL A 151 -11.80 1.50 13.21
CA VAL A 151 -10.39 1.66 13.56
C VAL A 151 -10.24 1.86 15.06
N GLU A 152 -10.95 2.82 15.64
CA GLU A 152 -10.89 3.13 17.08
C GLU A 152 -11.34 1.94 17.94
N LYS A 153 -12.42 1.26 17.55
CA LYS A 153 -12.87 0.04 18.21
C LYS A 153 -11.79 -1.05 18.19
N PHE A 154 -11.12 -1.24 17.06
CA PHE A 154 -10.06 -2.22 16.92
C PHE A 154 -8.86 -1.85 17.81
N LEU A 155 -8.40 -0.59 17.78
CA LEU A 155 -7.30 -0.11 18.60
C LEU A 155 -7.58 -0.22 20.10
N ASN A 156 -8.80 0.10 20.54
CA ASN A 156 -9.19 0.01 21.95
C ASN A 156 -9.34 -1.45 22.44
N SER A 157 -9.59 -2.40 21.53
CA SER A 157 -9.76 -3.83 21.88
C SER A 157 -8.44 -4.59 22.03
N HIS A 158 -7.31 -4.00 21.64
CA HIS A 158 -5.99 -4.63 21.67
C HIS A 158 -5.07 -3.91 22.67
N LYS A 159 -4.06 -4.62 23.16
CA LYS A 159 -3.10 -4.11 24.17
C LYS A 159 -1.67 -4.06 23.66
N TYR A 160 -1.37 -4.81 22.59
CA TYR A 160 -0.03 -4.95 22.03
C TYR A 160 -0.01 -4.54 20.58
N CYS A 161 1.09 -3.92 20.18
CA CYS A 161 1.37 -3.62 18.79
C CYS A 161 2.85 -3.89 18.49
N THR A 162 3.19 -3.93 17.22
CA THR A 162 4.58 -3.88 16.77
C THR A 162 4.90 -2.47 16.30
N LEU A 163 5.73 -1.76 17.05
CA LEU A 163 6.31 -0.47 16.65
C LEU A 163 7.48 -0.74 15.70
N CYS A 164 7.36 -0.31 14.45
CA CYS A 164 8.39 -0.42 13.42
C CYS A 164 9.10 0.92 13.26
N THR A 165 10.42 0.89 13.37
CA THR A 165 11.30 2.05 13.24
C THR A 165 12.40 1.77 12.23
N ALA A 166 12.86 2.77 11.48
CA ALA A 166 13.91 2.61 10.49
C ALA A 166 14.78 3.85 10.37
N TYR A 167 16.07 3.64 10.08
CA TYR A 167 16.97 4.68 9.62
C TYR A 167 18.08 4.07 8.75
N GLY A 168 18.25 4.53 7.52
CA GLY A 168 19.13 3.90 6.54
C GLY A 168 18.76 2.42 6.36
N ASN A 169 19.73 1.54 6.47
CA ASN A 169 19.54 0.09 6.33
C ASN A 169 19.11 -0.61 7.65
N ARG A 170 18.96 0.16 8.74
CA ARG A 170 18.58 -0.39 10.04
C ARG A 170 17.06 -0.34 10.22
N VAL A 171 16.41 -1.48 10.10
CA VAL A 171 14.98 -1.67 10.34
C VAL A 171 14.78 -2.46 11.62
N ARG A 172 13.80 -2.07 12.44
CA ARG A 172 13.48 -2.76 13.68
C ARG A 172 11.97 -2.76 13.96
N GLY A 173 11.41 -3.94 14.22
CA GLY A 173 10.09 -4.14 14.82
C GLY A 173 10.24 -4.46 16.31
N THR A 174 9.47 -3.79 17.17
CA THR A 174 9.48 -4.01 18.62
C THR A 174 8.06 -4.18 19.11
N THR A 175 7.75 -5.31 19.74
CA THR A 175 6.44 -5.49 20.40
C THR A 175 6.40 -4.66 21.66
N VAL A 176 5.37 -3.83 21.78
CA VAL A 176 5.15 -2.92 22.91
C VAL A 176 3.67 -2.92 23.31
N THR A 177 3.40 -2.54 24.54
CA THR A 177 2.05 -2.19 25.00
C THR A 177 1.76 -0.73 24.67
N TYR A 178 0.51 -0.42 24.39
CA TYR A 178 0.09 0.94 24.09
C TYR A 178 -1.26 1.28 24.75
N THR A 179 -1.57 2.58 24.77
CA THR A 179 -2.91 3.10 25.01
C THR A 179 -3.26 4.02 23.85
N TYR A 180 -4.39 3.78 23.20
CA TYR A 180 -4.93 4.67 22.18
C TYR A 180 -5.81 5.74 22.82
N HIS A 181 -5.66 6.98 22.42
CA HIS A 181 -6.52 8.09 22.80
C HIS A 181 -6.47 9.18 21.74
N ASP A 182 -7.61 9.50 21.16
CA ASP A 182 -7.82 10.64 20.24
C ASP A 182 -6.76 10.83 19.16
N GLY A 183 -6.56 9.78 18.35
CA GLY A 183 -5.59 9.80 17.25
C GLY A 183 -4.13 9.58 17.66
N HIS A 184 -3.87 9.38 18.95
CA HIS A 184 -2.54 9.17 19.51
C HIS A 184 -2.39 7.74 20.07
N MET A 185 -1.19 7.19 19.96
CA MET A 185 -0.81 5.96 20.66
C MET A 185 0.32 6.24 21.64
N TYR A 186 0.02 6.07 22.91
CA TYR A 186 0.95 6.32 24.02
C TYR A 186 1.64 5.02 24.44
N ILE A 187 2.97 5.00 24.35
CA ILE A 187 3.82 3.87 24.65
C ILE A 187 4.81 4.25 25.76
N VAL A 188 4.97 3.41 26.78
CA VAL A 188 6.00 3.55 27.80
C VAL A 188 6.97 2.41 27.67
N CYS A 189 8.26 2.70 27.61
CA CYS A 189 9.28 1.67 27.38
C CYS A 189 10.66 2.09 27.90
N GLU A 190 11.46 1.09 28.20
CA GLU A 190 12.89 1.27 28.50
C GLU A 190 13.69 1.69 27.27
N GLY A 191 14.85 2.25 27.51
CA GLY A 191 15.86 2.53 26.50
C GLY A 191 16.26 1.27 25.76
N SER A 192 16.32 1.33 24.42
CA SER A 192 16.73 0.20 23.57
C SER A 192 17.11 0.67 22.18
N THR A 193 17.53 -0.28 21.33
CA THR A 193 17.99 0.01 19.97
C THR A 193 16.97 0.71 19.05
N LYS A 194 15.67 0.69 19.37
CA LYS A 194 14.67 1.47 18.62
C LYS A 194 14.95 2.97 18.69
N PHE A 195 15.44 3.48 19.84
CA PHE A 195 15.77 4.89 19.99
C PHE A 195 16.90 5.35 19.07
N ALA A 196 17.82 4.45 18.70
CA ALA A 196 18.85 4.77 17.72
C ALA A 196 18.28 5.05 16.31
N ASN A 197 17.06 4.60 16.00
CA ASN A 197 16.33 5.01 14.82
C ASN A 197 15.54 6.29 15.08
N LEU A 198 14.80 6.33 16.19
CA LEU A 198 13.85 7.39 16.50
C LEU A 198 14.48 8.78 16.67
N ILE A 199 15.71 8.87 17.19
CA ILE A 199 16.44 10.15 17.30
C ILE A 199 16.88 10.71 15.93
N LEU A 200 16.83 9.90 14.85
CA LEU A 200 17.26 10.25 13.50
C LEU A 200 16.09 10.27 12.49
N ASN A 201 15.00 9.61 12.82
CA ASN A 201 13.81 9.53 11.99
C ASN A 201 12.60 9.26 12.89
N ASP A 202 11.72 10.23 12.99
CA ASP A 202 10.50 10.18 13.78
C ASP A 202 9.33 9.49 13.10
N ASN A 203 9.44 9.17 11.80
CA ASN A 203 8.42 8.43 11.08
C ASN A 203 8.38 6.97 11.53
N VAL A 204 7.21 6.49 11.86
CA VAL A 204 6.99 5.13 12.33
C VAL A 204 5.84 4.44 11.60
N CYS A 205 5.91 3.13 11.58
CA CYS A 205 4.78 2.29 11.23
C CYS A 205 4.43 1.42 12.43
N ILE A 206 3.13 1.28 12.72
CA ILE A 206 2.64 0.41 13.78
C ILE A 206 1.76 -0.65 13.14
N ALA A 207 2.00 -1.91 13.48
CA ALA A 207 1.22 -3.04 13.00
C ALA A 207 0.52 -3.75 14.17
N LEU A 208 -0.78 -4.01 13.99
CA LEU A 208 -1.57 -4.84 14.88
C LEU A 208 -2.33 -5.88 14.05
N SER A 209 -2.54 -7.04 14.64
CA SER A 209 -3.39 -8.09 14.06
C SER A 209 -4.26 -8.73 15.12
N ALA A 210 -5.48 -9.08 14.75
CA ALA A 210 -6.29 -9.97 15.57
C ALA A 210 -5.63 -11.37 15.60
N PRO A 211 -5.75 -12.12 16.70
CA PRO A 211 -5.28 -13.50 16.76
C PRO A 211 -5.96 -14.36 15.69
N TYR A 212 -5.17 -14.98 14.81
CA TYR A 212 -5.69 -15.88 13.81
C TYR A 212 -5.91 -17.27 14.41
N LYS A 213 -7.16 -17.72 14.47
CA LYS A 213 -7.55 -19.00 15.07
C LYS A 213 -7.83 -20.11 14.05
N GLY A 214 -7.38 -19.95 12.80
CA GLY A 214 -7.74 -20.85 11.69
C GLY A 214 -9.21 -20.71 11.27
N GLY A 215 -9.50 -20.73 9.97
CA GLY A 215 -10.88 -20.61 9.43
C GLY A 215 -11.62 -19.32 9.81
N GLY A 216 -11.03 -18.48 10.64
CA GLY A 216 -11.58 -17.19 11.04
C GLY A 216 -11.34 -16.09 10.00
N LEU A 217 -12.04 -14.97 10.18
CA LEU A 217 -11.90 -13.80 9.34
C LEU A 217 -10.70 -12.96 9.83
N PRO A 218 -9.54 -12.98 9.12
CA PRO A 218 -8.39 -12.22 9.56
C PRO A 218 -8.67 -10.72 9.54
N ALA A 219 -8.14 -10.02 10.55
CA ALA A 219 -8.16 -8.59 10.66
C ALA A 219 -6.78 -8.07 11.06
N GLY A 220 -6.36 -6.95 10.47
CA GLY A 220 -5.09 -6.31 10.80
C GLY A 220 -5.09 -4.86 10.38
N ILE A 221 -4.37 -4.05 11.12
CA ILE A 221 -4.25 -2.62 10.86
C ILE A 221 -2.78 -2.24 10.77
N GLN A 222 -2.46 -1.40 9.81
CA GLN A 222 -1.19 -0.68 9.71
C GLN A 222 -1.47 0.80 9.93
N LEU A 223 -0.72 1.41 10.82
CA LEU A 223 -0.79 2.82 11.12
C LEU A 223 0.54 3.46 10.72
N THR A 224 0.49 4.57 10.03
CA THR A 224 1.65 5.44 9.82
C THR A 224 1.47 6.70 10.64
N GLY A 225 2.56 7.25 11.12
CA GLY A 225 2.54 8.46 11.95
C GLY A 225 3.93 8.91 12.34
N THR A 226 3.98 9.93 13.17
CA THR A 226 5.20 10.50 13.70
C THR A 226 5.25 10.33 15.22
N VAL A 227 6.45 10.10 15.76
CA VAL A 227 6.65 9.90 17.18
C VAL A 227 7.39 11.07 17.81
N THR A 228 6.86 11.55 18.96
CA THR A 228 7.58 12.44 19.86
C THR A 228 8.08 11.64 21.06
N ILE A 229 9.37 11.72 21.34
CA ILE A 229 9.96 11.13 22.56
C ILE A 229 9.73 12.10 23.70
N LEU A 230 9.01 11.67 24.74
CA LEU A 230 8.65 12.48 25.88
C LEU A 230 9.68 12.30 27.01
N ASP A 231 10.19 13.43 27.50
CA ASP A 231 11.05 13.46 28.69
C ASP A 231 10.23 13.04 29.91
N PRO A 232 10.70 12.08 30.74
CA PRO A 232 9.99 11.60 31.93
C PRO A 232 9.66 12.66 32.96
N VAL A 233 10.35 13.82 32.95
CA VAL A 233 10.05 14.94 33.88
C VAL A 233 9.12 16.01 33.28
N SER A 234 8.76 15.89 31.98
CA SER A 234 7.90 16.85 31.26
C SER A 234 6.42 16.76 31.69
N ASN A 235 5.68 17.83 31.44
CA ASN A 235 4.23 17.86 31.66
C ASN A 235 3.50 16.95 30.66
N GLU A 236 4.00 16.85 29.43
CA GLU A 236 3.48 15.98 28.40
C GLU A 236 3.56 14.50 28.80
N TYR A 237 4.67 14.09 29.41
CA TYR A 237 4.81 12.75 29.97
C TYR A 237 3.81 12.50 31.13
N ARG A 238 3.61 13.46 32.01
CA ARG A 238 2.62 13.35 33.10
C ARG A 238 1.21 13.17 32.53
N ARG A 239 0.83 14.02 31.55
CA ARG A 239 -0.46 13.90 30.87
C ARG A 239 -0.63 12.53 30.23
N MET A 240 0.41 12.03 29.57
CA MET A 240 0.39 10.69 29.01
C MET A 240 0.13 9.62 30.08
N MET A 241 0.75 9.74 31.27
CA MET A 241 0.52 8.80 32.39
C MET A 241 -0.91 8.85 32.91
N GLU A 242 -1.53 10.03 32.97
CA GLU A 242 -2.93 10.20 33.33
C GLU A 242 -3.84 9.50 32.34
N ILE A 243 -3.63 9.69 31.01
CA ILE A 243 -4.38 9.03 29.95
C ILE A 243 -4.23 7.50 30.05
N LYS A 244 -3.04 7.02 30.37
CA LYS A 244 -2.76 5.58 30.52
C LYS A 244 -3.32 5.00 31.83
N GLY A 245 -3.79 5.83 32.76
CA GLY A 245 -4.16 5.39 34.10
C GLY A 245 -2.97 4.81 34.89
N SER A 246 -1.76 5.28 34.63
CA SER A 246 -0.52 4.78 35.24
C SER A 246 -0.05 5.71 36.35
N ASP A 247 0.48 5.11 37.42
CA ASP A 247 1.03 5.86 38.55
C ASP A 247 2.39 6.49 38.17
N TYR A 248 2.38 7.80 37.94
CA TYR A 248 3.56 8.59 37.60
C TYR A 248 4.66 8.46 38.64
N GLN A 249 4.33 8.61 39.92
CA GLN A 249 5.31 8.61 41.02
C GLN A 249 5.98 7.23 41.12
N ARG A 250 5.21 6.15 41.03
CA ARG A 250 5.73 4.80 41.01
C ARG A 250 6.70 4.58 39.86
N LEU A 251 6.35 5.02 38.64
CA LEU A 251 7.16 4.76 37.44
C LEU A 251 8.45 5.59 37.46
N THR A 252 8.41 6.82 37.97
CA THR A 252 9.61 7.68 38.08
C THR A 252 10.52 7.34 39.27
N SER A 253 10.03 6.55 40.23
CA SER A 253 10.86 6.04 41.35
C SER A 253 11.62 4.75 41.02
N LEU A 254 11.44 4.18 39.81
CA LEU A 254 12.18 3.00 39.38
C LEU A 254 13.68 3.31 39.26
N PRO A 255 14.58 2.31 39.47
CA PRO A 255 16.03 2.51 39.34
C PRO A 255 16.48 2.60 37.85
N TRP A 256 15.57 2.62 36.90
CA TRP A 256 15.80 2.84 35.48
C TRP A 256 14.78 3.80 34.91
N ILE A 257 15.15 4.46 33.81
CA ILE A 257 14.30 5.44 33.15
C ILE A 257 13.33 4.75 32.18
N LEU A 258 12.04 5.08 32.30
CA LEU A 258 11.01 4.73 31.33
C LEU A 258 10.68 5.96 30.48
N TRP A 259 10.97 5.87 29.19
CA TRP A 259 10.68 6.90 28.21
C TRP A 259 9.23 6.81 27.74
N GLY A 260 8.62 7.96 27.48
CA GLY A 260 7.34 8.07 26.80
C GLY A 260 7.53 8.20 25.30
N LEU A 261 6.68 7.52 24.54
CA LEU A 261 6.53 7.76 23.10
C LEU A 261 5.08 8.18 22.87
N ASP A 262 4.89 9.35 22.33
CA ASP A 262 3.61 9.85 21.83
C ASP A 262 3.63 9.70 20.30
N VAL A 263 2.89 8.76 19.77
CA VAL A 263 2.76 8.54 18.33
C VAL A 263 1.48 9.18 17.84
N LYS A 264 1.60 10.31 17.15
CA LYS A 264 0.50 10.91 16.40
C LYS A 264 0.27 10.09 15.14
N ILE A 265 -0.95 9.56 14.99
CA ILE A 265 -1.33 8.76 13.82
C ILE A 265 -1.74 9.70 12.71
N ASP A 266 -1.15 9.53 11.51
CA ASP A 266 -1.55 10.25 10.31
C ASP A 266 -2.57 9.46 9.50
N LYS A 267 -2.35 8.13 9.36
CA LYS A 267 -3.17 7.27 8.52
C LYS A 267 -3.31 5.88 9.12
N ALA A 268 -4.51 5.32 9.03
CA ALA A 268 -4.81 3.92 9.28
C ALA A 268 -5.18 3.19 7.98
N GLU A 269 -4.57 2.04 7.73
CA GLU A 269 -4.93 1.10 6.68
C GLU A 269 -5.44 -0.17 7.35
N PHE A 270 -6.76 -0.32 7.39
CA PHE A 270 -7.41 -1.42 8.08
C PHE A 270 -7.91 -2.47 7.10
N TRP A 271 -7.35 -3.64 7.18
CA TRP A 271 -7.77 -4.81 6.41
C TRP A 271 -8.60 -5.73 7.30
N TRP A 272 -9.82 -6.03 6.86
CA TRP A 272 -10.75 -6.89 7.57
C TRP A 272 -11.63 -7.64 6.57
N SER A 273 -11.55 -8.97 6.58
CA SER A 273 -12.24 -9.79 5.60
C SER A 273 -13.77 -9.70 5.71
N GLN A 274 -14.29 -9.39 6.90
CA GLN A 274 -15.74 -9.23 7.14
C GLN A 274 -16.36 -8.10 6.30
N TRP A 275 -15.60 -7.09 5.93
CA TRP A 275 -16.10 -6.04 5.06
C TRP A 275 -16.55 -6.52 3.68
N SER A 276 -15.95 -7.62 3.19
CA SER A 276 -16.41 -8.24 1.94
C SER A 276 -17.83 -8.79 2.05
N GLU A 277 -18.25 -9.24 3.23
CA GLU A 277 -19.62 -9.68 3.51
C GLU A 277 -20.61 -8.49 3.54
N MET A 278 -20.12 -7.30 3.86
CA MET A 278 -20.88 -6.03 3.81
C MET A 278 -20.93 -5.42 2.40
N GLY A 279 -20.34 -6.08 1.40
CA GLY A 279 -20.28 -5.57 0.03
C GLY A 279 -19.28 -4.44 -0.22
N VAL A 280 -18.38 -4.18 0.74
CA VAL A 280 -17.33 -3.16 0.61
C VAL A 280 -15.95 -3.77 0.48
N GLY A 281 -14.97 -2.97 0.08
CA GLY A 281 -13.60 -3.44 -0.07
C GLY A 281 -12.99 -3.93 1.25
N PRO A 282 -12.20 -5.04 1.23
CA PRO A 282 -11.65 -5.62 2.46
C PRO A 282 -10.55 -4.76 3.10
N LYS A 283 -10.06 -3.74 2.40
CA LYS A 283 -9.14 -2.73 2.90
C LYS A 283 -9.83 -1.39 2.90
N GLN A 284 -9.90 -0.76 4.04
CA GLN A 284 -10.40 0.60 4.21
C GLN A 284 -9.31 1.49 4.81
N GLU A 285 -9.33 2.76 4.49
CA GLU A 285 -8.32 3.72 4.92
C GLU A 285 -8.98 4.90 5.61
N TYR A 286 -8.35 5.39 6.68
CA TYR A 286 -8.75 6.61 7.38
C TYR A 286 -7.52 7.48 7.61
N CYS A 287 -7.61 8.76 7.24
CA CYS A 287 -6.61 9.77 7.55
C CYS A 287 -7.05 10.56 8.77
N PHE A 288 -6.22 10.57 9.82
CA PHE A 288 -6.45 11.40 10.99
C PHE A 288 -6.08 12.86 10.65
N VAL A 289 -6.89 13.79 11.03
CA VAL A 289 -6.71 15.23 10.73
C VAL A 289 -6.07 15.94 11.91
#